data_b82ce7e2e8eff1abb48108a815a87c60
#
_entry.id   b82ce7e2e8eff1abb48108a815a87c60
#
_cell.length_a   1.000
_cell.length_b   1.000
_cell.length_c   1.000
_cell.angle_alpha   90.00
_cell.angle_beta   90.00
_cell.angle_gamma   90.00
#
_symmetry.space_group_name_H-M   'P 1'
#
loop_
_entity.id
_entity.type
_entity.pdbx_description
1 polymer ?
#
loop_
_entity_poly.entity_id
_entity_poly.type
_entity_poly.pdbx_seq_one_letter_code
_entity_poly.pdbx_strand_id
1 'polypeptide(L)'
;MTESLERTGVSRRSFIGGIGITAGGLVVASGPILWQQSAKADTVTAEQVHLTFGEDPTSEVVVSWVTPTSVSNPKVVVGTTADGFGRTIAAETRTYTDSNNGIVTIAQHARVDGLRPGTDYVYRIVSDGETQLSSAFRTAPAGRVPFRFTSVGDIACGDTAFSKASLNAVATAAQVEQFDPVVHLVNGDLSYANSNQMFQPQVWEEYFDNTQLSSANRPWMPTIGNHENEPGNGPQGYLSYQTRFTLPENGSRDFEGNWYKFQVSSVLFVMLDNNDVCYQVDTGTFLSTGDSQLLTGYSGGAQERWLEETLLEASFDTSVDWIVVVMHQPAMSTSDAEGSDLGIRQHFMPLFYKYGVDFVLAGHDHDYERSFVVHGTDSDTVLRPHVVSTDLDKVDSDKGLVHLVIGTGGTAGHDDVYLTDTADDEPEEGINVSGTEIVTEDAPWSAVTDPNTTFPWGLGVFDVDPGGFPGDKTTMTFTYYHTSAWSGSGAFPAPIEFDTFTATRTRSDGFGFRQRSAK
;
A
#
# COMPACT_ATOMS: atom_id res chain seq x y z
N MET A 1 -10.87 48.61 1.71
CA MET A 1 -12.15 47.95 1.40
C MET A 1 -11.82 46.51 1.20
N THR A 2 -11.98 45.77 2.26
CA THR A 2 -11.73 44.32 2.34
C THR A 2 -13.07 43.64 2.17
N GLU A 3 -13.32 43.06 1.01
CA GLU A 3 -14.48 42.20 0.79
C GLU A 3 -14.09 40.79 1.29
N SER A 4 -14.81 40.34 2.30
CA SER A 4 -14.80 38.97 2.79
C SER A 4 -15.50 38.09 1.76
N LEU A 5 -14.76 37.19 1.13
CA LEU A 5 -15.34 36.10 0.37
C LEU A 5 -15.83 35.04 1.36
N GLU A 6 -17.13 34.99 1.59
CA GLU A 6 -17.80 33.84 2.21
C GLU A 6 -17.64 32.63 1.26
N ARG A 7 -16.85 31.67 1.68
CA ARG A 7 -16.76 30.37 1.01
C ARG A 7 -17.95 29.52 1.42
N THR A 8 -18.89 29.32 0.53
CA THR A 8 -19.90 28.26 0.63
C THR A 8 -19.22 26.93 0.23
N GLY A 9 -18.58 26.29 1.19
CA GLY A 9 -18.11 24.92 1.03
C GLY A 9 -19.29 23.97 0.94
N VAL A 10 -19.51 23.39 -0.22
CA VAL A 10 -20.44 22.26 -0.36
C VAL A 10 -19.73 21.06 0.24
N SER A 11 -20.14 20.69 1.45
CA SER A 11 -19.63 19.48 2.11
C SER A 11 -19.97 18.26 1.24
N ARG A 12 -18.99 17.41 0.96
CA ARG A 12 -19.14 16.13 0.24
C ARG A 12 -20.12 15.15 0.91
N ARG A 13 -20.45 15.37 2.17
CA ARG A 13 -21.52 14.66 2.89
C ARG A 13 -22.84 14.66 2.12
N SER A 14 -23.05 15.59 1.18
CA SER A 14 -24.26 15.68 0.36
C SER A 14 -24.21 14.85 -0.92
N PHE A 15 -23.06 14.32 -1.33
CA PHE A 15 -22.91 13.68 -2.63
C PHE A 15 -23.19 12.17 -2.64
N ILE A 16 -23.06 11.51 -1.49
CA ILE A 16 -23.33 10.06 -1.35
C ILE A 16 -24.81 9.76 -1.03
N GLY A 17 -25.64 10.78 -0.76
CA GLY A 17 -27.04 10.68 -0.33
C GLY A 17 -28.10 10.50 -1.43
N GLY A 18 -27.74 10.24 -2.68
CA GLY A 18 -28.64 10.27 -3.84
C GLY A 18 -29.24 8.93 -4.30
N ILE A 19 -28.99 7.79 -3.62
CA ILE A 19 -29.60 6.50 -3.99
C ILE A 19 -30.54 6.08 -2.87
N GLY A 20 -31.83 6.38 -3.02
CA GLY A 20 -32.86 5.96 -2.09
C GLY A 20 -33.05 4.45 -2.11
N ILE A 21 -32.81 3.78 -0.97
CA ILE A 21 -33.24 2.40 -0.73
C ILE A 21 -34.14 2.41 0.49
N THR A 22 -35.37 1.95 0.29
CA THR A 22 -36.38 1.73 1.33
C THR A 22 -35.97 0.59 2.25
N ALA A 23 -36.23 0.76 3.54
CA ALA A 23 -35.94 -0.21 4.60
C ALA A 23 -36.57 -1.58 4.30
N GLY A 24 -35.76 -2.62 4.28
CA GLY A 24 -36.27 -4.00 4.28
C GLY A 24 -35.34 -5.01 3.62
N GLY A 25 -34.56 -5.73 4.43
CA GLY A 25 -33.95 -6.98 4.02
C GLY A 25 -32.49 -6.87 3.52
N LEU A 26 -31.59 -7.46 4.29
CA LEU A 26 -30.21 -7.74 3.85
C LEU A 26 -30.30 -8.75 2.69
N VAL A 27 -30.09 -8.33 1.48
CA VAL A 27 -29.86 -9.22 0.34
C VAL A 27 -28.35 -9.29 0.17
N VAL A 28 -27.75 -10.39 0.61
CA VAL A 28 -26.35 -10.72 0.27
C VAL A 28 -26.36 -11.19 -1.17
N ALA A 29 -26.24 -10.26 -2.11
CA ALA A 29 -25.82 -10.56 -3.46
C ALA A 29 -24.30 -10.43 -3.48
N SER A 30 -23.61 -11.32 -4.18
CA SER A 30 -22.19 -11.23 -4.50
C SER A 30 -21.96 -10.01 -5.41
N GLY A 31 -21.83 -8.84 -4.79
CA GLY A 31 -21.61 -7.53 -5.37
C GLY A 31 -21.25 -6.56 -4.25
N PRO A 32 -20.62 -5.42 -4.53
CA PRO A 32 -20.11 -4.51 -3.53
C PRO A 32 -21.21 -4.11 -2.54
N ILE A 33 -20.92 -4.25 -1.25
CA ILE A 33 -21.81 -3.82 -0.17
C ILE A 33 -21.82 -2.29 -0.18
N LEU A 34 -22.93 -1.70 -0.60
CA LEU A 34 -23.12 -0.26 -0.61
C LEU A 34 -23.34 0.28 0.81
N TRP A 35 -22.59 1.31 1.15
CA TRP A 35 -22.63 2.03 2.42
C TRP A 35 -24.01 2.58 2.76
N GLN A 36 -24.49 2.36 3.98
CA GLN A 36 -25.54 3.15 4.58
C GLN A 36 -24.98 4.00 5.71
N GLN A 37 -24.82 5.29 5.45
CA GLN A 37 -24.66 6.28 6.50
C GLN A 37 -26.04 6.67 7.03
N SER A 38 -26.29 6.42 8.33
CA SER A 38 -27.48 6.95 9.00
C SER A 38 -27.28 8.45 9.26
N ALA A 39 -27.98 9.28 8.52
CA ALA A 39 -28.01 10.71 8.79
C ALA A 39 -28.79 10.98 10.09
N LYS A 40 -28.09 11.21 11.20
CA LYS A 40 -28.61 11.90 12.38
C LYS A 40 -27.70 13.08 12.71
N ALA A 41 -28.27 14.24 12.85
CA ALA A 41 -27.57 15.44 13.29
C ALA A 41 -27.07 15.26 14.74
N ASP A 42 -25.87 15.74 15.02
CA ASP A 42 -25.22 15.91 16.33
C ASP A 42 -24.64 14.68 17.03
N THR A 43 -24.42 13.54 16.38
CA THR A 43 -23.63 12.44 16.92
C THR A 43 -22.21 12.45 16.34
N VAL A 44 -21.22 12.26 17.21
CA VAL A 44 -19.83 12.03 16.80
C VAL A 44 -19.79 10.84 15.85
N THR A 45 -19.28 11.04 14.65
CA THR A 45 -19.23 9.98 13.62
C THR A 45 -17.83 9.35 13.61
N ALA A 46 -17.76 8.05 13.32
CA ALA A 46 -16.52 7.39 13.00
C ALA A 46 -16.09 7.83 11.58
N GLU A 47 -14.90 8.41 11.49
CA GLU A 47 -14.27 8.89 10.26
C GLU A 47 -12.98 8.10 10.00
N GLN A 48 -12.44 8.14 8.79
CA GLN A 48 -11.17 7.50 8.45
C GLN A 48 -11.17 5.99 8.77
N VAL A 49 -12.29 5.31 8.54
CA VAL A 49 -12.43 3.90 8.89
C VAL A 49 -11.63 3.04 7.93
N HIS A 50 -10.76 2.22 8.47
CA HIS A 50 -9.94 1.29 7.70
C HIS A 50 -9.64 0.03 8.49
N LEU A 51 -9.30 -1.02 7.74
CA LEU A 51 -8.93 -2.32 8.29
C LEU A 51 -7.48 -2.63 7.96
N THR A 52 -6.80 -3.28 8.90
CA THR A 52 -5.50 -3.92 8.70
C THR A 52 -5.53 -5.34 9.23
N PHE A 53 -4.65 -6.21 8.77
CA PHE A 53 -4.42 -7.48 9.44
C PHE A 53 -3.65 -7.26 10.75
N GLY A 54 -3.90 -8.13 11.75
CA GLY A 54 -3.02 -8.31 12.89
C GLY A 54 -1.88 -9.28 12.56
N GLU A 55 -1.36 -9.96 13.60
CA GLU A 55 -0.23 -10.91 13.47
C GLU A 55 -0.55 -12.11 12.58
N ASP A 56 -1.79 -12.61 12.65
CA ASP A 56 -2.29 -13.72 11.85
C ASP A 56 -3.49 -13.28 11.01
N PRO A 57 -3.30 -13.04 9.70
CA PRO A 57 -4.38 -12.65 8.79
C PRO A 57 -5.58 -13.60 8.76
N THR A 58 -5.39 -14.86 9.13
CA THR A 58 -6.46 -15.87 9.13
C THR A 58 -7.39 -15.74 10.33
N SER A 59 -6.95 -15.06 11.39
CA SER A 59 -7.66 -15.01 12.68
C SER A 59 -7.72 -13.63 13.33
N GLU A 60 -7.05 -12.62 12.78
CA GLU A 60 -6.99 -11.27 13.33
C GLU A 60 -7.22 -10.18 12.29
N VAL A 61 -8.07 -9.21 12.62
CA VAL A 61 -8.29 -7.97 11.87
C VAL A 61 -8.35 -6.82 12.87
N VAL A 62 -7.70 -5.71 12.56
CA VAL A 62 -7.83 -4.48 13.32
C VAL A 62 -8.79 -3.54 12.61
N VAL A 63 -9.77 -3.04 13.33
CA VAL A 63 -10.68 -1.98 12.87
C VAL A 63 -10.20 -0.67 13.48
N SER A 64 -9.78 0.27 12.64
CA SER A 64 -9.29 1.57 13.05
C SER A 64 -10.19 2.69 12.53
N TRP A 65 -10.35 3.73 13.33
CA TRP A 65 -11.12 4.92 12.94
C TRP A 65 -10.66 6.15 13.73
N VAL A 66 -11.00 7.33 13.25
CA VAL A 66 -10.78 8.60 13.93
C VAL A 66 -12.13 9.15 14.41
N THR A 67 -12.10 9.86 15.53
CA THR A 67 -13.26 10.60 16.04
C THR A 67 -12.92 12.09 16.15
N PRO A 68 -13.83 13.00 15.72
CA PRO A 68 -13.56 14.45 15.75
C PRO A 68 -13.36 14.99 17.16
N THR A 69 -13.91 14.31 18.16
CA THR A 69 -13.79 14.64 19.60
C THR A 69 -13.62 13.37 20.41
N SER A 70 -13.21 13.52 21.67
CA SER A 70 -13.14 12.39 22.59
C SER A 70 -14.51 11.73 22.78
N VAL A 71 -14.53 10.40 22.75
CA VAL A 71 -15.74 9.58 22.92
C VAL A 71 -15.61 8.67 24.13
N SER A 72 -16.73 8.23 24.68
CA SER A 72 -16.75 7.25 25.75
C SER A 72 -17.00 5.83 25.23
N ASN A 73 -16.27 4.86 25.80
CA ASN A 73 -16.43 3.43 25.50
C ASN A 73 -16.40 3.08 23.99
N PRO A 74 -15.39 3.55 23.22
CA PRO A 74 -15.25 3.18 21.83
C PRO A 74 -15.06 1.66 21.72
N LYS A 75 -15.79 1.03 20.81
CA LYS A 75 -15.78 -0.42 20.63
C LYS A 75 -16.27 -0.86 19.26
N VAL A 76 -15.89 -2.07 18.89
CA VAL A 76 -16.45 -2.78 17.75
C VAL A 76 -17.34 -3.90 18.24
N VAL A 77 -18.52 -4.06 17.64
CA VAL A 77 -19.37 -5.24 17.82
C VAL A 77 -19.29 -6.04 16.54
N VAL A 78 -18.79 -7.26 16.62
CA VAL A 78 -18.54 -8.14 15.48
C VAL A 78 -19.36 -9.41 15.55
N GLY A 79 -19.70 -9.97 14.40
CA GLY A 79 -20.37 -11.24 14.25
C GLY A 79 -20.27 -11.76 12.83
N THR A 80 -20.86 -12.92 12.54
CA THR A 80 -20.93 -13.45 11.19
C THR A 80 -22.22 -13.04 10.51
N THR A 81 -22.25 -13.08 9.19
CA THR A 81 -23.50 -12.85 8.42
C THR A 81 -24.60 -13.86 8.77
N ALA A 82 -24.21 -15.07 9.21
CA ALA A 82 -25.14 -16.14 9.58
C ALA A 82 -25.69 -16.00 11.01
N ASP A 83 -24.81 -15.64 11.98
CA ASP A 83 -25.15 -15.65 13.40
C ASP A 83 -25.48 -14.26 13.95
N GLY A 84 -25.26 -13.21 13.14
CA GLY A 84 -25.42 -11.82 13.56
C GLY A 84 -24.31 -11.36 14.52
N PHE A 85 -24.54 -10.21 15.16
CA PHE A 85 -23.58 -9.60 16.09
C PHE A 85 -23.55 -10.34 17.42
N GLY A 86 -22.35 -10.71 17.90
CA GLY A 86 -22.22 -11.50 19.13
C GLY A 86 -21.06 -11.10 20.05
N ARG A 87 -19.95 -10.60 19.52
CA ARG A 87 -18.76 -10.21 20.29
C ARG A 87 -18.62 -8.70 20.34
N THR A 88 -18.17 -8.21 21.48
CA THR A 88 -17.82 -6.80 21.68
C THR A 88 -16.35 -6.69 22.03
N ILE A 89 -15.63 -5.86 21.28
CA ILE A 89 -14.20 -5.61 21.42
C ILE A 89 -14.04 -4.14 21.77
N ALA A 90 -13.44 -3.85 22.93
CA ALA A 90 -13.09 -2.47 23.31
C ALA A 90 -11.98 -1.96 22.40
N ALA A 91 -12.03 -0.68 22.05
CA ALA A 91 -10.96 -0.05 21.30
C ALA A 91 -9.96 0.62 22.24
N GLU A 92 -8.69 0.57 21.86
CA GLU A 92 -7.63 1.42 22.39
C GLU A 92 -7.74 2.80 21.74
N THR A 93 -7.46 3.86 22.49
CA THR A 93 -7.40 5.22 21.96
C THR A 93 -5.96 5.69 21.89
N ARG A 94 -5.52 6.15 20.73
CA ARG A 94 -4.24 6.82 20.52
C ARG A 94 -4.48 8.26 20.10
N THR A 95 -3.62 9.16 20.55
CA THR A 95 -3.74 10.58 20.20
C THR A 95 -2.37 11.16 19.91
N TYR A 96 -2.31 12.08 18.96
CA TYR A 96 -1.17 12.97 18.83
C TYR A 96 -1.66 14.40 18.55
N THR A 97 -0.79 15.36 18.81
CA THR A 97 -1.02 16.75 18.43
C THR A 97 -0.06 17.13 17.34
N ASP A 98 -0.59 17.53 16.20
CA ASP A 98 0.23 18.01 15.08
C ASP A 98 1.05 19.24 15.50
N SER A 99 2.36 19.16 15.29
CA SER A 99 3.29 20.19 15.75
C SER A 99 3.17 21.51 14.99
N ASN A 100 2.68 21.46 13.75
CA ASN A 100 2.62 22.63 12.87
C ASN A 100 1.36 23.46 13.07
N ASN A 101 0.24 22.81 13.41
CA ASN A 101 -1.06 23.50 13.50
C ASN A 101 -1.79 23.29 14.84
N GLY A 102 -1.30 22.41 15.71
CA GLY A 102 -1.88 22.14 17.03
C GLY A 102 -3.18 21.33 17.01
N ILE A 103 -3.57 20.76 15.87
CA ILE A 103 -4.77 19.93 15.76
C ILE A 103 -4.49 18.56 16.39
N VAL A 104 -5.46 18.09 17.17
CA VAL A 104 -5.39 16.80 17.86
C VAL A 104 -6.12 15.75 17.03
N THR A 105 -5.42 14.69 16.65
CA THR A 105 -6.03 13.48 16.08
C THR A 105 -6.32 12.49 17.19
N ILE A 106 -7.52 11.91 17.20
CA ILE A 106 -7.98 10.92 18.17
C ILE A 106 -8.35 9.65 17.42
N ALA A 107 -7.44 8.70 17.37
CA ALA A 107 -7.64 7.42 16.69
C ALA A 107 -8.05 6.32 17.68
N GLN A 108 -8.91 5.45 17.20
CA GLN A 108 -9.44 4.30 17.94
C GLN A 108 -9.06 3.02 17.22
N HIS A 109 -8.61 1.99 17.93
CA HIS A 109 -8.18 0.71 17.36
C HIS A 109 -8.80 -0.46 18.10
N ALA A 110 -9.57 -1.28 17.40
CA ALA A 110 -10.15 -2.49 17.96
C ALA A 110 -9.52 -3.72 17.29
N ARG A 111 -8.66 -4.44 18.01
CA ARG A 111 -8.05 -5.69 17.54
C ARG A 111 -9.05 -6.82 17.74
N VAL A 112 -9.57 -7.36 16.64
CA VAL A 112 -10.54 -8.46 16.61
C VAL A 112 -9.78 -9.75 16.34
N ASP A 113 -9.54 -10.52 17.37
CA ASP A 113 -8.81 -11.80 17.36
C ASP A 113 -9.75 -13.03 17.34
N GLY A 114 -9.19 -14.23 17.26
CA GLY A 114 -9.91 -15.51 17.37
C GLY A 114 -11.00 -15.66 16.32
N LEU A 115 -10.81 -15.08 15.15
CA LEU A 115 -11.66 -15.21 14.00
C LEU A 115 -11.41 -16.57 13.31
N ARG A 116 -12.38 -17.03 12.51
CA ARG A 116 -12.24 -18.23 11.68
C ARG A 116 -11.66 -17.85 10.32
N PRO A 117 -10.74 -18.64 9.78
CA PRO A 117 -10.17 -18.41 8.45
C PRO A 117 -11.24 -18.38 7.34
N GLY A 118 -11.01 -17.56 6.31
CA GLY A 118 -11.83 -17.50 5.09
C GLY A 118 -13.31 -17.21 5.35
N THR A 119 -13.61 -16.47 6.42
CA THR A 119 -14.99 -16.28 6.91
C THR A 119 -15.41 -14.81 6.76
N ASP A 120 -16.67 -14.62 6.33
CA ASP A 120 -17.28 -13.30 6.22
C ASP A 120 -17.82 -12.86 7.58
N TYR A 121 -17.39 -11.68 8.01
CA TYR A 121 -17.81 -11.02 9.24
C TYR A 121 -18.52 -9.71 8.94
N VAL A 122 -19.45 -9.35 9.83
CA VAL A 122 -20.04 -8.01 9.89
C VAL A 122 -19.60 -7.33 11.17
N TYR A 123 -19.38 -6.03 11.11
CA TYR A 123 -19.02 -5.26 12.29
C TYR A 123 -19.76 -3.94 12.39
N ARG A 124 -19.84 -3.41 13.61
CA ARG A 124 -20.33 -2.07 13.92
C ARG A 124 -19.36 -1.34 14.82
N ILE A 125 -19.08 -0.10 14.48
CA ILE A 125 -18.38 0.83 15.36
C ILE A 125 -19.44 1.47 16.27
N VAL A 126 -19.20 1.45 17.57
CA VAL A 126 -20.09 2.00 18.59
C VAL A 126 -19.29 2.90 19.52
N SER A 127 -19.76 4.14 19.68
CA SER A 127 -19.22 5.12 20.63
C SER A 127 -20.39 5.81 21.32
N ASP A 128 -20.24 6.18 22.60
CA ASP A 128 -21.26 6.84 23.41
C ASP A 128 -22.62 6.12 23.45
N GLY A 129 -22.60 4.81 23.20
CA GLY A 129 -23.81 3.98 23.17
C GLY A 129 -24.53 3.93 21.82
N GLU A 130 -24.10 4.70 20.83
CA GLU A 130 -24.72 4.78 19.50
C GLU A 130 -23.85 4.09 18.44
N THR A 131 -24.52 3.46 17.43
CA THR A 131 -23.84 2.92 16.25
C THR A 131 -23.45 4.04 15.31
N GLN A 132 -22.14 4.17 15.05
CA GLN A 132 -21.57 5.18 14.19
C GLN A 132 -21.49 4.71 12.74
N LEU A 133 -21.09 3.43 12.54
CA LEU A 133 -20.89 2.84 11.23
C LEU A 133 -21.09 1.33 11.30
N SER A 134 -21.52 0.73 10.19
CA SER A 134 -21.58 -0.73 10.01
C SER A 134 -20.97 -1.11 8.68
N SER A 135 -20.16 -2.16 8.66
CA SER A 135 -19.55 -2.73 7.46
C SER A 135 -19.28 -4.22 7.62
N ALA A 136 -18.53 -4.79 6.69
CA ALA A 136 -18.19 -6.21 6.67
C ALA A 136 -16.73 -6.39 6.22
N PHE A 137 -16.16 -7.54 6.54
CA PHE A 137 -14.85 -7.96 6.03
C PHE A 137 -14.77 -9.48 5.93
N ARG A 138 -13.75 -9.95 5.22
CA ARG A 138 -13.39 -11.37 5.16
C ARG A 138 -11.99 -11.57 5.72
N THR A 139 -11.80 -12.60 6.57
CA THR A 139 -10.49 -13.05 7.01
C THR A 139 -9.74 -13.75 5.89
N ALA A 140 -8.42 -13.71 5.91
CA ALA A 140 -7.61 -14.49 4.99
C ALA A 140 -7.91 -15.99 5.12
N PRO A 141 -7.83 -16.76 4.02
CA PRO A 141 -8.04 -18.20 4.07
C PRO A 141 -6.82 -18.91 4.69
N ALA A 142 -7.05 -20.06 5.33
CA ALA A 142 -5.96 -20.89 5.86
C ALA A 142 -5.42 -21.87 4.82
N GLY A 143 -4.13 -22.16 4.92
CA GLY A 143 -3.44 -23.12 4.08
C GLY A 143 -3.23 -22.64 2.65
N ARG A 144 -2.84 -23.56 1.76
CA ARG A 144 -2.59 -23.24 0.35
C ARG A 144 -3.90 -23.27 -0.43
N VAL A 145 -4.44 -22.10 -0.70
CA VAL A 145 -5.64 -21.89 -1.50
C VAL A 145 -5.43 -20.75 -2.50
N PRO A 146 -6.08 -20.77 -3.66
CA PRO A 146 -6.05 -19.64 -4.57
C PRO A 146 -6.61 -18.38 -3.92
N PHE A 147 -5.96 -17.26 -4.19
CA PHE A 147 -6.44 -15.97 -3.73
C PHE A 147 -5.95 -14.84 -4.63
N ARG A 148 -6.56 -13.66 -4.50
CA ARG A 148 -6.17 -12.43 -5.19
C ARG A 148 -5.71 -11.41 -4.19
N PHE A 149 -4.66 -10.65 -4.55
CA PHE A 149 -4.31 -9.40 -3.90
C PHE A 149 -4.08 -8.30 -4.94
N THR A 150 -4.12 -7.05 -4.51
CA THR A 150 -3.87 -5.89 -5.36
C THR A 150 -2.83 -4.99 -4.72
N SER A 151 -2.16 -4.17 -5.52
CA SER A 151 -1.13 -3.26 -5.06
C SER A 151 -1.10 -1.97 -5.85
N VAL A 152 -0.90 -0.84 -5.16
CA VAL A 152 -0.61 0.46 -5.73
C VAL A 152 -0.04 1.38 -4.65
N GLY A 153 0.84 2.31 -5.00
CA GLY A 153 1.31 3.41 -4.17
C GLY A 153 0.79 4.76 -4.65
N ASP A 154 1.23 5.84 -3.99
CA ASP A 154 1.07 7.21 -4.47
C ASP A 154 -0.40 7.57 -4.69
N ILE A 155 -1.20 7.28 -3.67
CA ILE A 155 -2.66 7.43 -3.75
C ILE A 155 -3.06 8.89 -3.67
N ALA A 156 -2.45 9.63 -2.76
CA ALA A 156 -2.60 11.06 -2.55
C ALA A 156 -4.04 11.59 -2.46
N CYS A 157 -4.14 12.81 -2.12
CA CYS A 157 -5.36 13.60 -2.16
C CYS A 157 -5.19 14.84 -3.03
N GLY A 158 -4.55 14.72 -4.16
CA GLY A 158 -4.45 15.79 -5.15
C GLY A 158 -3.62 16.97 -4.69
N ASP A 159 -3.31 17.78 -5.65
CA ASP A 159 -2.35 18.86 -5.57
C ASP A 159 -2.59 19.84 -4.40
N THR A 160 -1.58 20.62 -4.12
CA THR A 160 -1.41 21.63 -3.07
C THR A 160 -2.59 22.53 -2.74
N ALA A 161 -3.68 22.50 -3.51
CA ALA A 161 -4.89 23.24 -3.25
C ALA A 161 -5.92 22.32 -2.56
N PHE A 162 -5.73 22.01 -1.32
CA PHE A 162 -6.65 21.48 -0.29
C PHE A 162 -8.18 21.39 -0.63
N SER A 163 -8.59 21.44 -1.85
CA SER A 163 -9.99 21.51 -2.28
C SER A 163 -10.38 20.55 -3.38
N LYS A 164 -9.48 19.71 -3.82
CA LYS A 164 -9.81 18.74 -4.85
C LYS A 164 -9.50 17.35 -4.32
N ALA A 165 -10.53 16.64 -3.87
CA ALA A 165 -10.42 15.22 -3.78
C ALA A 165 -9.84 14.68 -5.07
N SER A 166 -8.88 13.83 -4.94
CA SER A 166 -8.42 13.08 -6.08
C SER A 166 -9.55 12.13 -6.51
N LEU A 167 -10.35 12.57 -7.47
CA LEU A 167 -11.36 11.70 -8.08
C LEU A 167 -10.72 10.44 -8.64
N ASN A 168 -9.44 10.51 -8.93
CA ASN A 168 -8.62 9.42 -9.42
C ASN A 168 -8.34 8.40 -8.30
N ALA A 169 -7.95 8.87 -7.11
CA ALA A 169 -7.79 8.00 -5.92
C ALA A 169 -9.11 7.28 -5.56
N VAL A 170 -10.24 8.00 -5.64
CA VAL A 170 -11.56 7.37 -5.45
C VAL A 170 -11.83 6.31 -6.52
N ALA A 171 -11.50 6.58 -7.78
CA ALA A 171 -11.70 5.62 -8.87
C ALA A 171 -10.79 4.39 -8.71
N THR A 172 -9.53 4.58 -8.32
CA THR A 172 -8.60 3.48 -8.03
C THR A 172 -9.08 2.64 -6.84
N ALA A 173 -9.49 3.27 -5.73
CA ALA A 173 -10.08 2.56 -4.61
C ALA A 173 -11.36 1.78 -4.99
N ALA A 174 -12.16 2.33 -5.91
CA ALA A 174 -13.33 1.62 -6.43
C ALA A 174 -12.94 0.42 -7.32
N GLN A 175 -11.82 0.49 -8.04
CA GLN A 175 -11.31 -0.65 -8.78
C GLN A 175 -10.83 -1.77 -7.85
N VAL A 176 -10.21 -1.45 -6.71
CA VAL A 176 -9.88 -2.46 -5.69
C VAL A 176 -11.12 -3.26 -5.32
N GLU A 177 -12.27 -2.58 -5.11
CA GLU A 177 -13.53 -3.27 -4.81
C GLU A 177 -14.05 -4.12 -6.00
N GLN A 178 -13.83 -3.69 -7.24
CA GLN A 178 -14.24 -4.46 -8.41
C GLN A 178 -13.48 -5.78 -8.56
N PHE A 179 -12.20 -5.79 -8.16
CA PHE A 179 -11.37 -7.00 -8.19
C PHE A 179 -11.58 -7.92 -6.99
N ASP A 180 -12.19 -7.44 -5.90
CA ASP A 180 -12.49 -8.20 -4.68
C ASP A 180 -11.28 -8.98 -4.12
N PRO A 181 -10.12 -8.33 -3.87
CA PRO A 181 -8.96 -9.00 -3.33
C PRO A 181 -9.12 -9.34 -1.85
N VAL A 182 -8.37 -10.33 -1.37
CA VAL A 182 -8.26 -10.65 0.07
C VAL A 182 -7.58 -9.53 0.84
N VAL A 183 -6.61 -8.89 0.22
CA VAL A 183 -5.82 -7.77 0.78
C VAL A 183 -5.41 -6.81 -0.32
N HIS A 184 -5.34 -5.53 0.03
CA HIS A 184 -4.73 -4.50 -0.80
C HIS A 184 -3.43 -4.01 -0.15
N LEU A 185 -2.36 -3.90 -0.96
CA LEU A 185 -1.05 -3.40 -0.52
C LEU A 185 -0.91 -1.95 -0.99
N VAL A 186 -0.39 -1.08 -0.10
CA VAL A 186 -0.09 0.31 -0.46
C VAL A 186 1.41 0.51 -0.42
N ASN A 187 1.99 0.84 -1.58
CA ASN A 187 3.44 0.94 -1.78
C ASN A 187 4.00 2.30 -1.32
N GLY A 188 3.55 2.81 -0.17
CA GLY A 188 3.96 4.11 0.38
C GLY A 188 3.22 5.30 -0.24
N ASP A 189 3.55 6.48 0.26
CA ASP A 189 2.97 7.76 -0.14
C ASP A 189 1.44 7.76 -0.16
N LEU A 190 0.88 7.62 1.06
CA LEU A 190 -0.55 7.47 1.22
C LEU A 190 -1.28 8.78 0.98
N SER A 191 -0.94 9.81 1.77
CA SER A 191 -1.76 11.03 1.85
C SER A 191 -1.09 12.29 1.30
N TYR A 192 0.25 12.35 1.27
CA TYR A 192 1.02 13.57 0.95
C TYR A 192 0.76 14.73 1.94
N ALA A 193 0.45 14.40 3.19
CA ALA A 193 0.13 15.40 4.20
C ALA A 193 1.30 16.36 4.48
N ASN A 194 2.53 15.88 4.37
CA ASN A 194 3.73 16.70 4.55
C ASN A 194 3.89 17.83 3.52
N SER A 195 3.31 17.70 2.34
CA SER A 195 3.29 18.77 1.33
C SER A 195 2.43 19.97 1.76
N ASN A 196 1.62 19.81 2.81
CA ASN A 196 0.75 20.88 3.31
C ASN A 196 0.76 20.96 4.85
N GLN A 197 1.89 21.40 5.41
CA GLN A 197 2.16 21.40 6.85
C GLN A 197 1.06 22.05 7.71
N MET A 198 0.34 23.05 7.20
CA MET A 198 -0.71 23.72 7.95
C MET A 198 -2.01 22.92 8.05
N PHE A 199 -2.15 21.85 7.25
CA PHE A 199 -3.39 21.10 7.11
C PHE A 199 -3.18 19.57 7.12
N GLN A 200 -2.06 19.09 7.65
CA GLN A 200 -1.71 17.67 7.65
C GLN A 200 -2.84 16.74 8.11
N PRO A 201 -3.51 16.98 9.25
CA PRO A 201 -4.61 16.12 9.68
C PRO A 201 -5.81 16.10 8.72
N GLN A 202 -6.09 17.22 8.06
CA GLN A 202 -7.20 17.31 7.08
C GLN A 202 -6.84 16.60 5.77
N VAL A 203 -5.56 16.61 5.38
CA VAL A 203 -5.08 15.86 4.20
C VAL A 203 -5.23 14.37 4.45
N TRP A 204 -4.90 13.89 5.66
CA TRP A 204 -5.20 12.50 6.04
C TRP A 204 -6.71 12.18 6.05
N GLU A 205 -7.56 13.11 6.50
CA GLU A 205 -9.01 12.94 6.40
C GLU A 205 -9.43 12.73 4.95
N GLU A 206 -8.90 13.54 4.03
CA GLU A 206 -9.21 13.44 2.61
C GLU A 206 -8.72 12.11 1.98
N TYR A 207 -7.53 11.64 2.35
CA TYR A 207 -7.04 10.33 1.93
C TYR A 207 -8.03 9.22 2.31
N PHE A 208 -8.50 9.21 3.54
CA PHE A 208 -9.46 8.19 3.96
C PHE A 208 -10.85 8.40 3.36
N ASP A 209 -11.28 9.62 3.13
CA ASP A 209 -12.52 9.88 2.41
C ASP A 209 -12.49 9.30 0.98
N ASN A 210 -11.32 9.30 0.35
CA ASN A 210 -11.12 8.72 -0.96
C ASN A 210 -11.08 7.17 -0.93
N THR A 211 -10.47 6.59 0.10
CA THR A 211 -10.16 5.15 0.16
C THR A 211 -11.12 4.33 1.01
N GLN A 212 -11.85 4.95 1.95
CA GLN A 212 -12.73 4.28 2.92
C GLN A 212 -13.79 3.40 2.28
N LEU A 213 -14.22 3.68 1.04
CA LEU A 213 -15.16 2.82 0.32
C LEU A 213 -14.64 1.38 0.17
N SER A 214 -13.31 1.19 0.17
CA SER A 214 -12.63 -0.10 0.13
C SER A 214 -11.97 -0.44 1.47
N SER A 215 -11.20 0.46 2.06
CA SER A 215 -10.40 0.19 3.27
C SER A 215 -11.24 -0.17 4.49
N ALA A 216 -12.52 0.19 4.52
CA ALA A 216 -13.43 -0.25 5.58
C ALA A 216 -14.05 -1.65 5.34
N ASN A 217 -13.79 -2.29 4.20
CA ASN A 217 -14.36 -3.59 3.85
C ASN A 217 -13.29 -4.68 3.73
N ARG A 218 -12.03 -4.30 3.57
CA ARG A 218 -10.88 -5.22 3.45
C ARG A 218 -9.62 -4.61 4.02
N PRO A 219 -8.68 -5.43 4.48
CA PRO A 219 -7.40 -4.93 4.95
C PRO A 219 -6.62 -4.22 3.84
N TRP A 220 -6.18 -3.01 4.16
CA TRP A 220 -5.22 -2.24 3.40
C TRP A 220 -3.92 -2.22 4.20
N MET A 221 -2.86 -2.82 3.64
CA MET A 221 -1.57 -3.01 4.32
C MET A 221 -0.53 -2.04 3.72
N PRO A 222 -0.23 -0.92 4.37
CA PRO A 222 0.66 0.10 3.84
C PRO A 222 2.13 -0.15 4.20
N THR A 223 3.04 0.31 3.34
CA THR A 223 4.41 0.69 3.71
C THR A 223 4.49 2.20 3.94
N ILE A 224 5.61 2.65 4.50
CA ILE A 224 5.93 4.06 4.66
C ILE A 224 6.64 4.54 3.38
N GLY A 225 6.18 5.68 2.84
CA GLY A 225 6.87 6.43 1.79
C GLY A 225 7.58 7.67 2.35
N ASN A 226 8.20 8.47 1.48
CA ASN A 226 8.86 9.71 1.90
C ASN A 226 7.85 10.79 2.30
N HIS A 227 6.62 10.74 1.78
CA HIS A 227 5.56 11.67 2.16
C HIS A 227 4.88 11.33 3.50
N GLU A 228 5.14 10.19 4.11
CA GLU A 228 4.77 9.92 5.51
C GLU A 228 5.70 10.62 6.52
N ASN A 229 6.85 11.14 6.08
CA ASN A 229 7.70 11.99 6.90
C ASN A 229 7.07 13.38 7.05
N GLU A 230 6.46 13.62 8.19
CA GLU A 230 5.89 14.91 8.59
C GLU A 230 6.81 15.59 9.61
N PRO A 231 7.67 16.55 9.22
CA PRO A 231 8.62 17.17 10.13
C PRO A 231 7.97 17.75 11.39
N GLY A 232 8.55 17.45 12.54
CA GLY A 232 8.05 17.86 13.85
C GLY A 232 7.07 16.85 14.49
N ASN A 233 6.56 15.89 13.75
CA ASN A 233 5.63 14.86 14.23
C ASN A 233 6.37 13.56 14.60
N GLY A 234 7.20 13.64 15.63
CA GLY A 234 8.02 12.53 16.12
C GLY A 234 9.43 12.49 15.51
N PRO A 235 10.28 11.55 15.95
CA PRO A 235 11.69 11.50 15.55
C PRO A 235 11.92 11.31 14.04
N GLN A 236 11.06 10.53 13.38
CA GLN A 236 11.07 10.29 11.95
C GLN A 236 9.96 11.04 11.21
N GLY A 237 9.17 11.84 11.92
CA GLY A 237 7.97 12.46 11.33
C GLY A 237 6.78 11.48 11.16
N TYR A 238 6.87 10.26 11.65
CA TYR A 238 5.86 9.21 11.38
C TYR A 238 4.71 9.15 12.39
N LEU A 239 4.66 10.07 13.36
CA LEU A 239 3.67 9.99 14.44
C LEU A 239 2.22 10.01 13.94
N SER A 240 1.97 10.74 12.85
CA SER A 240 0.65 10.78 12.21
C SER A 240 0.23 9.42 11.66
N TYR A 241 1.13 8.76 10.92
CA TYR A 241 0.97 7.41 10.41
C TYR A 241 0.80 6.39 11.54
N GLN A 242 1.75 6.37 12.50
CA GLN A 242 1.76 5.44 13.64
C GLN A 242 0.53 5.59 14.56
N THR A 243 -0.08 6.78 14.61
CA THR A 243 -1.31 6.99 15.36
C THR A 243 -2.52 6.42 14.65
N ARG A 244 -2.56 6.45 13.32
CA ARG A 244 -3.71 5.98 12.54
C ARG A 244 -3.70 4.49 12.27
N PHE A 245 -2.52 3.89 12.08
CA PHE A 245 -2.41 2.48 11.75
C PHE A 245 -2.02 1.62 12.95
N THR A 246 -2.63 0.44 13.03
CA THR A 246 -2.19 -0.66 13.88
C THR A 246 -1.86 -1.83 12.97
N LEU A 247 -0.58 -2.14 12.86
CA LEU A 247 0.00 -3.13 11.95
C LEU A 247 0.57 -4.30 12.76
N PRO A 248 1.00 -5.41 12.13
CA PRO A 248 1.74 -6.46 12.81
C PRO A 248 2.97 -5.92 13.55
N GLU A 249 3.16 -6.34 14.80
CA GLU A 249 4.23 -5.87 15.68
C GLU A 249 5.46 -6.80 15.64
N ASN A 250 5.67 -7.48 14.51
CA ASN A 250 6.74 -8.46 14.29
C ASN A 250 7.98 -7.87 13.58
N GLY A 251 8.05 -6.56 13.48
CA GLY A 251 9.24 -5.81 13.07
C GLY A 251 10.32 -5.77 14.15
N SER A 252 11.28 -4.85 14.01
CA SER A 252 12.30 -4.64 15.04
C SER A 252 11.71 -3.92 16.22
N ARG A 253 12.18 -4.29 17.42
CA ARG A 253 11.84 -3.58 18.65
C ARG A 253 12.19 -2.08 18.52
N ASP A 254 11.36 -1.23 19.06
CA ASP A 254 11.44 0.24 19.02
C ASP A 254 11.08 0.86 17.65
N PHE A 255 10.71 0.01 16.65
CA PHE A 255 10.27 0.42 15.31
C PHE A 255 9.04 -0.36 14.85
N GLU A 256 8.22 -0.82 15.80
CA GLU A 256 7.02 -1.60 15.51
C GLU A 256 6.09 -0.80 14.60
N GLY A 257 5.64 -1.45 13.50
CA GLY A 257 4.76 -0.84 12.50
C GLY A 257 5.46 -0.05 11.39
N ASN A 258 6.77 0.25 11.51
CA ASN A 258 7.52 0.88 10.42
C ASN A 258 7.85 -0.15 9.33
N TRP A 259 8.21 -1.37 9.72
CA TRP A 259 8.34 -2.53 8.84
C TRP A 259 7.81 -3.78 9.54
N TYR A 260 7.26 -4.69 8.76
CA TYR A 260 6.59 -5.88 9.28
C TYR A 260 6.42 -6.95 8.19
N LYS A 261 5.98 -8.14 8.59
CA LYS A 261 5.64 -9.22 7.67
C LYS A 261 4.28 -9.82 8.02
N PHE A 262 3.63 -10.41 7.01
CA PHE A 262 2.44 -11.23 7.19
C PHE A 262 2.33 -12.25 6.06
N GLN A 263 1.54 -13.30 6.25
CA GLN A 263 1.39 -14.37 5.26
C GLN A 263 -0.07 -14.60 4.92
N VAL A 264 -0.38 -14.70 3.62
CA VAL A 264 -1.67 -15.15 3.13
C VAL A 264 -1.45 -16.36 2.22
N SER A 265 -2.11 -17.48 2.53
CA SER A 265 -1.89 -18.74 1.82
C SER A 265 -0.40 -19.13 1.82
N SER A 266 0.24 -19.21 0.67
CA SER A 266 1.66 -19.50 0.53
C SER A 266 2.51 -18.31 0.10
N VAL A 267 2.00 -17.09 0.25
CA VAL A 267 2.71 -15.84 -0.06
C VAL A 267 3.08 -15.13 1.23
N LEU A 268 4.38 -14.93 1.44
CA LEU A 268 4.92 -14.06 2.48
C LEU A 268 5.05 -12.65 1.92
N PHE A 269 4.42 -11.70 2.57
CA PHE A 269 4.56 -10.27 2.31
C PHE A 269 5.52 -9.66 3.32
N VAL A 270 6.53 -8.93 2.83
CA VAL A 270 7.54 -8.24 3.63
C VAL A 270 7.44 -6.76 3.32
N MET A 271 6.94 -6.00 4.27
CA MET A 271 6.66 -4.57 4.16
C MET A 271 7.83 -3.79 4.75
N LEU A 272 8.47 -2.92 3.97
CA LEU A 272 9.68 -2.20 4.36
C LEU A 272 9.48 -0.68 4.38
N ASP A 273 10.18 -0.02 5.29
CA ASP A 273 10.43 1.42 5.27
C ASP A 273 11.81 1.68 4.68
N ASN A 274 11.88 1.79 3.36
CA ASN A 274 13.17 1.94 2.68
C ASN A 274 13.76 3.36 2.74
N ASN A 275 13.07 4.34 3.36
CA ASN A 275 13.69 5.61 3.76
C ASN A 275 14.93 5.40 4.64
N ASP A 276 15.00 4.28 5.37
CA ASP A 276 16.15 3.92 6.22
C ASP A 276 17.45 3.68 5.44
N VAL A 277 17.37 3.33 4.17
CA VAL A 277 18.56 3.04 3.32
C VAL A 277 18.61 3.92 2.06
N CYS A 278 17.52 4.56 1.70
CA CYS A 278 17.38 5.36 0.50
C CYS A 278 18.30 6.60 0.55
N TYR A 279 18.90 6.93 -0.59
CA TYR A 279 19.70 8.14 -0.78
C TYR A 279 18.91 9.30 -1.36
N GLN A 280 17.74 9.03 -1.94
CA GLN A 280 16.85 10.08 -2.40
C GLN A 280 16.32 10.87 -1.22
N VAL A 281 16.49 12.19 -1.28
CA VAL A 281 15.91 13.13 -0.31
C VAL A 281 14.89 13.93 -1.07
N ASP A 282 13.69 14.02 -0.56
CA ASP A 282 12.74 14.99 -1.06
C ASP A 282 13.32 16.41 -0.84
N THR A 283 13.87 16.96 -1.91
CA THR A 283 14.53 18.27 -1.90
C THR A 283 13.54 19.42 -2.00
N GLY A 284 12.27 19.15 -2.33
CA GLY A 284 11.34 20.19 -2.74
C GLY A 284 10.75 21.01 -1.60
N THR A 285 10.40 20.41 -0.48
CA THR A 285 9.59 21.07 0.55
C THR A 285 10.32 21.24 1.89
N PHE A 286 11.24 20.37 2.23
CA PHE A 286 11.85 20.30 3.56
C PHE A 286 13.11 21.16 3.73
N LEU A 287 13.84 21.40 2.67
CA LEU A 287 15.08 22.20 2.74
C LEU A 287 14.85 23.70 3.01
N SER A 288 13.64 24.20 2.77
CA SER A 288 13.33 25.62 3.00
C SER A 288 13.19 26.01 4.47
N THR A 289 12.93 25.04 5.36
CA THR A 289 12.77 25.25 6.81
C THR A 289 14.03 24.90 7.62
N GLY A 290 15.02 24.26 7.02
CA GLY A 290 16.22 23.80 7.72
C GLY A 290 16.02 22.55 8.59
N ASP A 291 14.85 21.96 8.56
CA ASP A 291 14.43 20.82 9.38
C ASP A 291 14.31 19.51 8.59
N SER A 292 15.07 19.37 7.49
CA SER A 292 15.11 18.07 6.77
C SER A 292 15.66 17.00 7.71
N GLN A 293 14.80 16.12 8.18
CA GLN A 293 15.22 14.91 8.85
C GLN A 293 15.73 13.94 7.80
N LEU A 294 17.04 13.82 7.68
CA LEU A 294 17.64 12.76 6.89
C LEU A 294 17.26 11.42 7.54
N LEU A 295 16.44 10.63 6.88
CA LEU A 295 15.98 9.36 7.40
C LEU A 295 16.97 8.23 7.16
N THR A 296 17.85 8.35 6.18
CA THR A 296 18.86 7.33 5.87
C THR A 296 19.67 6.96 7.11
N GLY A 297 19.61 5.66 7.48
CA GLY A 297 20.32 5.11 8.62
C GLY A 297 19.65 5.36 9.99
N TYR A 298 18.41 5.83 10.03
CA TYR A 298 17.75 6.17 11.29
C TYR A 298 17.56 4.97 12.23
N SER A 299 17.45 3.76 11.68
CA SER A 299 17.31 2.53 12.48
C SER A 299 18.65 1.98 13.00
N GLY A 300 19.78 2.52 12.55
CA GLY A 300 21.12 1.98 12.83
C GLY A 300 21.30 0.55 12.30
N GLY A 301 20.65 0.24 11.17
CA GLY A 301 20.67 -1.07 10.50
C GLY A 301 19.80 -2.12 11.19
N ALA A 302 18.84 -1.72 12.02
CA ALA A 302 17.91 -2.66 12.66
C ALA A 302 17.00 -3.32 11.64
N GLN A 303 16.52 -2.56 10.64
CA GLN A 303 15.68 -3.08 9.57
C GLN A 303 16.42 -4.09 8.69
N GLU A 304 17.65 -3.78 8.27
CA GLU A 304 18.44 -4.68 7.43
C GLU A 304 18.72 -6.04 8.11
N ARG A 305 19.04 -6.01 9.42
CA ARG A 305 19.21 -7.25 10.20
C ARG A 305 17.90 -8.04 10.29
N TRP A 306 16.78 -7.39 10.59
CA TRP A 306 15.47 -8.01 10.65
C TRP A 306 15.06 -8.59 9.29
N LEU A 307 15.34 -7.87 8.21
CA LEU A 307 15.07 -8.31 6.85
C LEU A 307 15.87 -9.58 6.52
N GLU A 308 17.17 -9.60 6.83
CA GLU A 308 18.01 -10.77 6.60
C GLU A 308 17.50 -11.99 7.39
N GLU A 309 17.16 -11.81 8.67
CA GLU A 309 16.60 -12.87 9.52
C GLU A 309 15.26 -13.37 8.97
N THR A 310 14.36 -12.46 8.57
CA THR A 310 13.05 -12.78 8.00
C THR A 310 13.18 -13.60 6.71
N LEU A 311 14.03 -13.15 5.78
CA LEU A 311 14.25 -13.83 4.51
C LEU A 311 14.96 -15.19 4.71
N LEU A 312 15.89 -15.27 5.66
CA LEU A 312 16.54 -16.52 6.04
C LEU A 312 15.51 -17.53 6.58
N GLU A 313 14.65 -17.13 7.50
CA GLU A 313 13.55 -17.98 8.01
C GLU A 313 12.65 -18.45 6.87
N ALA A 314 12.19 -17.54 6.02
CA ALA A 314 11.34 -17.85 4.88
C ALA A 314 11.99 -18.84 3.90
N SER A 315 13.32 -18.81 3.76
CA SER A 315 14.05 -19.71 2.87
C SER A 315 14.01 -21.18 3.30
N PHE A 316 13.66 -21.46 4.55
CA PHE A 316 13.48 -22.81 5.10
C PHE A 316 12.01 -23.16 5.35
N ASP A 317 11.12 -22.19 5.31
CA ASP A 317 9.69 -22.40 5.59
C ASP A 317 8.99 -23.05 4.40
N THR A 318 8.61 -24.32 4.57
CA THR A 318 7.88 -25.06 3.54
C THR A 318 6.43 -24.61 3.37
N SER A 319 5.92 -23.69 4.16
CA SER A 319 4.61 -23.08 3.97
C SER A 319 4.66 -21.90 2.99
N VAL A 320 5.84 -21.33 2.74
CA VAL A 320 6.06 -20.17 1.89
C VAL A 320 6.51 -20.59 0.50
N ASP A 321 5.72 -20.35 -0.53
CA ASP A 321 6.10 -20.55 -1.92
C ASP A 321 6.61 -19.25 -2.56
N TRP A 322 6.03 -18.12 -2.20
CA TRP A 322 6.33 -16.81 -2.78
C TRP A 322 6.75 -15.80 -1.72
N ILE A 323 7.76 -15.00 -2.03
CA ILE A 323 8.17 -13.85 -1.21
C ILE A 323 7.95 -12.57 -2.04
N VAL A 324 7.06 -11.72 -1.56
CA VAL A 324 6.74 -10.42 -2.13
C VAL A 324 7.23 -9.35 -1.18
N VAL A 325 8.19 -8.54 -1.60
CA VAL A 325 8.65 -7.37 -0.85
C VAL A 325 7.89 -6.16 -1.34
N VAL A 326 7.43 -5.33 -0.42
CA VAL A 326 6.75 -4.06 -0.72
C VAL A 326 7.54 -2.95 -0.04
N MET A 327 7.89 -1.95 -0.81
CA MET A 327 8.62 -0.76 -0.36
C MET A 327 8.18 0.45 -1.18
N HIS A 328 8.70 1.63 -0.88
CA HIS A 328 8.26 2.83 -1.59
C HIS A 328 9.20 3.21 -2.72
N GLN A 329 10.41 3.72 -2.44
CA GLN A 329 11.33 4.13 -3.51
C GLN A 329 11.82 2.91 -4.29
N PRO A 330 11.96 3.02 -5.63
CA PRO A 330 12.37 1.90 -6.46
C PRO A 330 13.88 1.67 -6.47
N ALA A 331 14.28 0.41 -6.57
CA ALA A 331 15.67 0.04 -6.90
C ALA A 331 15.94 0.14 -8.40
N MET A 332 14.89 0.12 -9.21
CA MET A 332 14.91 0.18 -10.67
C MET A 332 13.73 1.02 -11.14
N SER A 333 14.01 2.15 -11.75
CA SER A 333 13.04 3.02 -12.42
C SER A 333 13.73 3.77 -13.54
N THR A 334 13.05 3.98 -14.65
CA THR A 334 13.50 4.76 -15.80
C THR A 334 12.92 6.17 -15.80
N SER A 335 12.21 6.54 -14.74
CA SER A 335 11.67 7.89 -14.58
C SER A 335 12.81 8.91 -14.44
N ASP A 336 12.66 10.05 -15.10
CA ASP A 336 13.57 11.20 -14.94
C ASP A 336 13.19 12.10 -13.75
N ALA A 337 12.03 11.83 -13.13
CA ALA A 337 11.56 12.60 -12.00
C ALA A 337 12.30 12.25 -10.71
N GLU A 338 12.32 10.97 -10.34
CA GLU A 338 12.94 10.47 -9.10
C GLU A 338 13.97 9.37 -9.40
N GLY A 339 13.61 8.38 -10.23
CA GLY A 339 14.51 7.34 -10.74
C GLY A 339 14.91 6.29 -9.71
N SER A 340 15.94 5.53 -10.03
CA SER A 340 16.44 4.44 -9.17
C SER A 340 17.25 4.95 -7.98
N ASP A 341 17.24 4.20 -6.86
CA ASP A 341 18.00 4.52 -5.67
C ASP A 341 19.15 3.54 -5.41
N LEU A 342 20.39 4.07 -5.31
CA LEU A 342 21.59 3.27 -5.09
C LEU A 342 21.66 2.71 -3.65
N GLY A 343 21.10 3.37 -2.65
CA GLY A 343 21.07 2.87 -1.28
C GLY A 343 20.30 1.55 -1.19
N ILE A 344 19.18 1.44 -1.90
CA ILE A 344 18.39 0.21 -1.99
C ILE A 344 19.18 -0.89 -2.71
N ARG A 345 19.89 -0.54 -3.80
CA ARG A 345 20.75 -1.48 -4.52
C ARG A 345 21.92 -1.99 -3.67
N GLN A 346 22.43 -1.17 -2.76
CA GLN A 346 23.54 -1.54 -1.87
C GLN A 346 23.08 -2.41 -0.70
N HIS A 347 21.95 -2.09 -0.08
CA HIS A 347 21.55 -2.67 1.19
C HIS A 347 20.53 -3.81 1.04
N PHE A 348 19.49 -3.65 0.21
CA PHE A 348 18.38 -4.59 0.15
C PHE A 348 18.48 -5.58 -1.01
N MET A 349 18.84 -5.12 -2.21
CA MET A 349 18.88 -6.00 -3.39
C MET A 349 19.79 -7.23 -3.22
N PRO A 350 20.99 -7.14 -2.57
CA PRO A 350 21.80 -8.32 -2.32
C PRO A 350 21.10 -9.37 -1.43
N LEU A 351 20.29 -8.94 -0.46
CA LEU A 351 19.50 -9.83 0.39
C LEU A 351 18.36 -10.47 -0.42
N PHE A 352 17.69 -9.70 -1.28
CA PHE A 352 16.63 -10.22 -2.14
C PHE A 352 17.16 -11.31 -3.07
N TYR A 353 18.28 -11.11 -3.72
CA TYR A 353 18.92 -12.14 -4.55
C TYR A 353 19.35 -13.36 -3.73
N LYS A 354 20.00 -13.15 -2.59
CA LYS A 354 20.52 -14.21 -1.73
C LYS A 354 19.44 -15.18 -1.26
N TYR A 355 18.27 -14.65 -0.93
CA TYR A 355 17.20 -15.43 -0.30
C TYR A 355 16.02 -15.72 -1.24
N GLY A 356 16.12 -15.35 -2.52
CA GLY A 356 15.15 -15.69 -3.56
C GLY A 356 13.80 -15.00 -3.38
N VAL A 357 13.82 -13.68 -3.19
CA VAL A 357 12.63 -12.83 -3.35
C VAL A 357 12.11 -12.99 -4.77
N ASP A 358 10.80 -13.06 -4.93
CA ASP A 358 10.15 -13.27 -6.23
C ASP A 358 9.70 -11.96 -6.87
N PHE A 359 9.13 -11.07 -6.06
CA PHE A 359 8.64 -9.77 -6.50
C PHE A 359 9.07 -8.66 -5.55
N VAL A 360 9.42 -7.53 -6.13
CA VAL A 360 9.58 -6.25 -5.43
C VAL A 360 8.55 -5.29 -5.99
N LEU A 361 7.69 -4.76 -5.14
CA LEU A 361 6.66 -3.79 -5.49
C LEU A 361 7.06 -2.44 -4.92
N ALA A 362 7.14 -1.43 -5.76
CA ALA A 362 7.50 -0.07 -5.40
C ALA A 362 6.43 0.94 -5.86
N GLY A 363 6.52 2.16 -5.39
CA GLY A 363 5.80 3.35 -5.82
C GLY A 363 6.81 4.44 -6.17
N HIS A 364 6.57 5.68 -5.65
CA HIS A 364 7.45 6.84 -5.71
C HIS A 364 7.49 7.52 -7.07
N ASP A 365 7.88 6.80 -8.14
CA ASP A 365 7.66 7.25 -9.50
C ASP A 365 6.20 7.04 -9.89
N HIS A 366 5.55 8.14 -10.34
CA HIS A 366 4.09 8.15 -10.56
C HIS A 366 3.70 7.55 -11.90
N ASP A 367 4.19 6.34 -12.15
CA ASP A 367 4.04 5.60 -13.40
C ASP A 367 3.90 4.10 -13.15
N TYR A 368 3.87 3.34 -14.23
CA TYR A 368 3.96 1.89 -14.20
C TYR A 368 5.21 1.42 -14.95
N GLU A 369 6.07 0.68 -14.23
CA GLU A 369 7.23 0.04 -14.81
C GLU A 369 7.35 -1.43 -14.38
N ARG A 370 7.91 -2.24 -15.27
CA ARG A 370 8.24 -3.64 -15.01
C ARG A 370 9.64 -3.97 -15.50
N SER A 371 10.43 -4.62 -14.66
CA SER A 371 11.72 -5.16 -15.08
C SER A 371 11.58 -6.52 -15.78
N PHE A 372 12.57 -6.87 -16.58
CA PHE A 372 12.87 -8.27 -16.87
C PHE A 372 13.19 -9.04 -15.58
N VAL A 373 13.35 -10.37 -15.69
CA VAL A 373 13.83 -11.16 -14.55
C VAL A 373 15.30 -10.83 -14.30
N VAL A 374 15.61 -10.34 -13.11
CA VAL A 374 16.96 -9.94 -12.72
C VAL A 374 17.49 -10.77 -11.56
N HIS A 375 18.82 -11.02 -11.56
CA HIS A 375 19.51 -11.67 -10.46
C HIS A 375 20.97 -11.30 -10.40
N GLY A 376 21.42 -10.80 -9.25
CA GLY A 376 22.77 -10.30 -9.09
C GLY A 376 22.96 -8.92 -9.75
N THR A 377 24.19 -8.48 -9.82
CA THR A 377 24.56 -7.18 -10.37
C THR A 377 25.71 -7.32 -11.34
N ASP A 378 25.76 -6.47 -12.35
CA ASP A 378 26.97 -6.23 -13.11
C ASP A 378 28.01 -5.52 -12.23
N SER A 379 29.29 -5.75 -12.49
CA SER A 379 30.38 -5.25 -11.67
C SER A 379 30.73 -3.79 -12.03
N ASP A 380 29.78 -2.90 -11.86
CA ASP A 380 29.98 -1.46 -12.05
C ASP A 380 29.70 -0.68 -10.75
N THR A 381 29.91 0.64 -10.79
CA THR A 381 29.78 1.51 -9.62
C THR A 381 28.34 1.77 -9.21
N VAL A 382 27.39 1.53 -10.10
CA VAL A 382 25.94 1.76 -9.87
C VAL A 382 25.20 0.49 -9.53
N LEU A 383 25.89 -0.67 -9.44
CA LEU A 383 25.30 -1.97 -9.07
C LEU A 383 24.14 -2.33 -9.98
N ARG A 384 24.32 -2.14 -11.29
CA ARG A 384 23.27 -2.39 -12.29
C ARG A 384 22.73 -3.81 -12.17
N PRO A 385 21.39 -4.00 -12.05
CA PRO A 385 20.79 -5.32 -12.00
C PRO A 385 21.09 -6.13 -13.26
N HIS A 386 21.47 -7.41 -13.07
CA HIS A 386 21.80 -8.30 -14.18
C HIS A 386 20.56 -9.04 -14.69
N VAL A 387 20.26 -8.92 -15.98
CA VAL A 387 19.12 -9.58 -16.63
C VAL A 387 19.45 -11.05 -16.88
N VAL A 388 18.62 -11.94 -16.34
CA VAL A 388 18.76 -13.41 -16.48
C VAL A 388 17.71 -14.03 -17.39
N SER A 389 16.65 -13.31 -17.72
CA SER A 389 15.62 -13.72 -18.68
C SER A 389 14.89 -12.50 -19.25
N THR A 390 14.66 -12.50 -20.53
CA THR A 390 13.90 -11.47 -21.28
C THR A 390 12.54 -11.96 -21.77
N ASP A 391 12.02 -13.07 -21.21
CA ASP A 391 10.67 -13.55 -21.54
C ASP A 391 9.64 -12.61 -20.88
N LEU A 392 8.79 -12.00 -21.69
CA LEU A 392 7.80 -11.03 -21.23
C LEU A 392 6.55 -11.68 -20.65
N ASP A 393 6.19 -12.88 -21.13
CA ASP A 393 4.91 -13.51 -20.80
C ASP A 393 5.05 -14.56 -19.68
N LYS A 394 6.22 -15.22 -19.60
CA LYS A 394 6.47 -16.35 -18.71
C LYS A 394 7.72 -16.13 -17.87
N VAL A 395 7.51 -15.79 -16.64
CA VAL A 395 8.57 -15.56 -15.67
C VAL A 395 8.87 -16.86 -14.91
N ASP A 396 10.12 -17.29 -14.96
CA ASP A 396 10.63 -18.37 -14.10
C ASP A 396 11.25 -17.75 -12.85
N SER A 397 10.48 -17.68 -11.77
CA SER A 397 10.90 -17.06 -10.51
C SER A 397 12.00 -17.85 -9.77
N ASP A 398 12.30 -19.10 -10.17
CA ASP A 398 13.46 -19.83 -9.67
C ASP A 398 14.79 -19.24 -10.20
N LYS A 399 14.76 -18.32 -11.18
CA LYS A 399 15.95 -17.67 -11.76
C LYS A 399 16.28 -16.30 -11.19
N GLY A 400 15.30 -15.59 -10.68
CA GLY A 400 15.48 -14.23 -10.19
C GLY A 400 14.14 -13.56 -9.86
N LEU A 401 14.17 -12.28 -9.57
CA LEU A 401 13.00 -11.49 -9.21
C LEU A 401 12.53 -10.59 -10.35
N VAL A 402 11.27 -10.13 -10.25
CA VAL A 402 10.70 -9.04 -11.03
C VAL A 402 10.48 -7.85 -10.11
N HIS A 403 10.93 -6.69 -10.54
CA HIS A 403 10.65 -5.41 -9.88
C HIS A 403 9.52 -4.69 -10.63
N LEU A 404 8.57 -4.16 -9.89
CA LEU A 404 7.42 -3.42 -10.41
C LEU A 404 7.35 -2.06 -9.72
N VAL A 405 7.31 -0.99 -10.48
CA VAL A 405 6.87 0.33 -10.02
C VAL A 405 5.39 0.45 -10.30
N ILE A 406 4.60 0.76 -9.29
CA ILE A 406 3.16 0.93 -9.38
C ILE A 406 2.79 2.15 -8.53
N GLY A 407 3.25 3.34 -8.95
CA GLY A 407 3.04 4.62 -8.29
C GLY A 407 1.82 5.40 -8.83
N THR A 408 0.80 4.68 -9.25
CA THR A 408 -0.30 5.21 -10.07
C THR A 408 -1.63 5.32 -9.33
N GLY A 409 -1.59 5.44 -7.98
CA GLY A 409 -2.77 5.32 -7.13
C GLY A 409 -3.77 6.47 -7.22
N GLY A 410 -3.35 7.65 -7.64
CA GLY A 410 -4.28 8.80 -7.72
C GLY A 410 -3.63 10.16 -7.75
N THR A 411 -2.35 10.27 -7.39
CA THR A 411 -1.58 11.51 -7.51
C THR A 411 -1.42 11.93 -8.98
N ALA A 412 -0.92 13.14 -9.24
CA ALA A 412 -0.63 13.57 -10.60
C ALA A 412 0.48 12.68 -11.17
N GLY A 413 0.28 12.18 -12.38
CA GLY A 413 1.35 11.49 -13.09
C GLY A 413 2.51 12.45 -13.36
N HIS A 414 3.71 11.93 -13.46
CA HIS A 414 4.85 12.68 -13.92
C HIS A 414 4.69 12.94 -15.42
N ASP A 415 4.71 14.23 -15.81
CA ASP A 415 4.51 14.61 -17.21
C ASP A 415 5.73 14.26 -18.10
N ASP A 416 6.90 14.03 -17.48
CA ASP A 416 8.19 13.84 -18.13
C ASP A 416 8.72 12.40 -17.92
N VAL A 417 7.82 11.45 -17.89
CA VAL A 417 8.16 10.04 -17.72
C VAL A 417 8.91 9.56 -18.96
N TYR A 418 10.12 9.15 -18.77
CA TYR A 418 11.05 8.56 -19.73
C TYR A 418 11.82 9.53 -20.62
N LEU A 419 13.05 9.79 -20.22
CA LEU A 419 14.08 10.17 -21.15
C LEU A 419 14.38 8.96 -22.05
N THR A 420 13.60 8.83 -23.12
CA THR A 420 14.14 8.11 -24.26
C THR A 420 15.09 9.06 -24.95
N ASP A 421 16.37 8.77 -24.97
CA ASP A 421 17.23 9.39 -25.96
C ASP A 421 16.69 8.98 -27.33
N THR A 422 16.13 9.95 -28.05
CA THR A 422 15.49 9.76 -29.35
C THR A 422 16.44 9.23 -30.42
N ALA A 423 17.74 9.05 -30.13
CA ALA A 423 18.73 8.54 -31.06
C ALA A 423 18.86 7.00 -31.03
N ASP A 424 18.60 6.37 -29.89
CA ASP A 424 18.87 4.93 -29.70
C ASP A 424 17.66 4.13 -29.19
N ASP A 425 16.52 4.77 -28.91
CA ASP A 425 15.27 4.17 -28.41
C ASP A 425 15.42 3.36 -27.08
N GLU A 426 16.51 3.57 -26.36
CA GLU A 426 16.74 2.92 -25.06
C GLU A 426 16.47 3.91 -23.94
N PRO A 427 15.71 3.51 -22.90
CA PRO A 427 15.46 4.37 -21.75
C PRO A 427 16.74 4.59 -20.95
N GLU A 428 16.98 5.82 -20.57
CA GLU A 428 18.04 6.18 -19.64
C GLU A 428 17.48 6.26 -18.21
N GLU A 429 18.29 5.84 -17.25
CA GLU A 429 17.95 5.84 -15.83
C GLU A 429 18.74 6.91 -15.09
N GLY A 430 18.09 7.67 -14.25
CA GLY A 430 18.74 8.52 -13.26
C GLY A 430 18.96 7.76 -11.95
N ILE A 431 20.20 7.66 -11.48
CA ILE A 431 20.53 7.03 -10.20
C ILE A 431 21.01 8.07 -9.21
N ASN A 432 20.38 8.15 -8.06
CA ASN A 432 20.83 8.97 -6.96
C ASN A 432 21.89 8.23 -6.13
N VAL A 433 23.15 8.67 -6.26
CA VAL A 433 24.30 8.00 -5.64
C VAL A 433 24.51 8.42 -4.19
N SER A 434 24.10 9.65 -3.81
CA SER A 434 24.40 10.20 -2.49
C SER A 434 23.35 11.18 -1.95
N GLY A 435 22.16 11.17 -2.53
CA GLY A 435 21.12 12.17 -2.23
C GLY A 435 21.32 13.53 -2.93
N THR A 436 22.47 13.78 -3.51
CA THR A 436 22.80 15.03 -4.22
C THR A 436 23.54 14.83 -5.52
N GLU A 437 24.09 13.64 -5.74
CA GLU A 437 24.79 13.25 -6.96
C GLU A 437 23.95 12.26 -7.74
N ILE A 438 23.53 12.65 -8.93
CA ILE A 438 22.78 11.83 -9.86
C ILE A 438 23.71 11.44 -11.01
N VAL A 439 23.72 10.18 -11.36
CA VAL A 439 24.40 9.65 -12.56
C VAL A 439 23.38 9.00 -13.46
N THR A 440 23.66 8.95 -14.74
CA THR A 440 22.81 8.29 -15.74
C THR A 440 23.44 6.96 -16.12
N GLU A 441 22.64 5.94 -16.32
CA GLU A 441 23.05 4.64 -16.85
C GLU A 441 22.02 4.10 -17.85
N ASP A 442 22.42 3.15 -18.72
CA ASP A 442 21.49 2.37 -19.53
C ASP A 442 20.64 1.45 -18.61
N ALA A 443 19.38 1.29 -18.95
CA ALA A 443 18.41 0.44 -18.22
C ALA A 443 18.10 -0.88 -18.94
N PRO A 444 19.07 -1.78 -19.19
CA PRO A 444 18.84 -3.02 -19.93
C PRO A 444 17.87 -3.97 -19.20
N TRP A 445 17.60 -3.72 -17.95
CA TRP A 445 16.64 -4.46 -17.13
C TRP A 445 15.19 -4.01 -17.35
N SER A 446 14.94 -2.87 -17.98
CA SER A 446 13.58 -2.40 -18.27
C SER A 446 12.90 -3.28 -19.31
N ALA A 447 11.69 -3.76 -19.01
CA ALA A 447 10.92 -4.66 -19.87
C ALA A 447 9.66 -3.99 -20.40
N VAL A 448 8.93 -3.30 -19.55
CA VAL A 448 7.70 -2.57 -19.88
C VAL A 448 7.70 -1.28 -19.09
N THR A 449 7.41 -0.21 -19.80
CA THR A 449 7.19 1.11 -19.23
C THR A 449 5.89 1.67 -19.78
N ASP A 450 5.16 2.40 -18.96
CA ASP A 450 3.92 3.05 -19.38
C ASP A 450 4.02 4.56 -19.22
N PRO A 451 4.45 5.26 -20.26
CA PRO A 451 4.51 6.72 -20.25
C PRO A 451 3.12 7.35 -20.36
N ASN A 452 2.10 6.73 -19.78
CA ASN A 452 0.73 6.98 -20.16
C ASN A 452 0.23 8.37 -19.76
N THR A 453 0.28 9.27 -20.70
CA THR A 453 -0.33 10.60 -20.59
C THR A 453 -1.85 10.58 -20.67
N THR A 454 -2.47 9.48 -21.10
CA THR A 454 -3.92 9.35 -21.29
C THR A 454 -4.61 8.75 -20.06
N PHE A 455 -3.98 7.74 -19.43
CA PHE A 455 -4.48 7.03 -18.25
C PHE A 455 -3.34 6.88 -17.23
N PRO A 456 -2.94 7.97 -16.56
CA PRO A 456 -1.78 7.93 -15.66
C PRO A 456 -2.04 7.17 -14.36
N TRP A 457 -3.25 6.63 -14.16
CA TRP A 457 -3.63 5.92 -12.95
C TRP A 457 -3.96 4.47 -13.23
N GLY A 458 -3.75 3.63 -12.23
CA GLY A 458 -4.01 2.22 -12.35
C GLY A 458 -3.66 1.45 -11.09
N LEU A 459 -3.70 0.14 -11.15
CA LEU A 459 -3.27 -0.73 -10.07
C LEU A 459 -2.84 -2.11 -10.59
N GLY A 460 -1.97 -2.77 -9.83
CA GLY A 460 -1.58 -4.16 -10.06
C GLY A 460 -2.53 -5.14 -9.40
N VAL A 461 -2.88 -6.20 -10.13
CA VAL A 461 -3.71 -7.32 -9.66
C VAL A 461 -2.90 -8.60 -9.76
N PHE A 462 -2.86 -9.36 -8.69
CA PHE A 462 -2.13 -10.63 -8.60
C PHE A 462 -3.09 -11.76 -8.27
N ASP A 463 -3.16 -12.74 -9.16
CA ASP A 463 -3.90 -13.99 -8.98
C ASP A 463 -2.93 -15.13 -8.64
N VAL A 464 -3.05 -15.67 -7.43
CA VAL A 464 -2.19 -16.75 -6.93
C VAL A 464 -2.91 -18.08 -7.03
N ASP A 465 -2.28 -19.05 -7.71
CA ASP A 465 -2.69 -20.46 -7.71
C ASP A 465 -1.58 -21.31 -7.09
N PRO A 466 -1.79 -21.86 -5.88
CA PRO A 466 -0.77 -22.62 -5.18
C PRO A 466 -0.52 -24.03 -5.75
N GLY A 467 -1.22 -24.42 -6.82
CA GLY A 467 -1.14 -25.78 -7.38
C GLY A 467 -1.83 -26.86 -6.52
N GLY A 468 -1.92 -28.07 -7.04
CA GLY A 468 -2.71 -29.14 -6.43
C GLY A 468 -1.99 -29.99 -5.38
N PHE A 469 -0.73 -30.38 -5.63
CA PHE A 469 0.02 -31.32 -4.81
C PHE A 469 1.38 -30.80 -4.37
N PRO A 470 1.94 -31.31 -3.26
CA PRO A 470 3.29 -30.98 -2.84
C PRO A 470 4.32 -31.17 -3.97
N GLY A 471 5.13 -30.14 -4.21
CA GLY A 471 6.12 -30.13 -5.28
C GLY A 471 5.59 -29.83 -6.69
N ASP A 472 4.31 -29.60 -6.86
CA ASP A 472 3.75 -29.08 -8.12
C ASP A 472 4.28 -27.69 -8.44
N LYS A 473 3.97 -27.20 -9.62
CA LYS A 473 4.14 -25.79 -9.95
C LYS A 473 3.03 -24.97 -9.28
N THR A 474 3.43 -23.85 -8.72
CA THR A 474 2.55 -22.75 -8.29
C THR A 474 2.73 -21.60 -9.25
N THR A 475 1.69 -20.82 -9.47
CA THR A 475 1.71 -19.67 -10.38
C THR A 475 1.20 -18.42 -9.70
N MET A 476 1.73 -17.28 -10.11
CA MET A 476 1.25 -15.95 -9.78
C MET A 476 1.09 -15.19 -11.09
N THR A 477 -0.14 -14.89 -11.45
CA THR A 477 -0.43 -14.07 -12.65
C THR A 477 -0.61 -12.63 -12.20
N PHE A 478 0.22 -11.76 -12.74
CA PHE A 478 0.11 -10.32 -12.58
C PHE A 478 -0.60 -9.72 -13.78
N THR A 479 -1.45 -8.72 -13.51
CA THR A 479 -2.03 -7.87 -14.55
C THR A 479 -2.10 -6.44 -14.03
N TYR A 480 -1.55 -5.50 -14.79
CA TYR A 480 -1.73 -4.08 -14.54
C TYR A 480 -2.95 -3.57 -15.32
N TYR A 481 -3.78 -2.82 -14.60
CA TYR A 481 -4.99 -2.21 -15.16
C TYR A 481 -4.96 -0.71 -15.00
N HIS A 482 -5.18 0.00 -16.11
CA HIS A 482 -5.45 1.42 -16.07
C HIS A 482 -6.80 1.74 -15.43
N THR A 483 -6.84 2.87 -14.74
CA THR A 483 -8.05 3.51 -14.24
C THR A 483 -8.35 4.75 -15.09
N SER A 484 -9.48 4.78 -15.77
CA SER A 484 -9.91 5.99 -16.47
C SER A 484 -10.37 7.05 -15.49
N ALA A 485 -10.19 8.32 -15.86
CA ALA A 485 -10.68 9.44 -15.06
C ALA A 485 -12.18 9.32 -14.77
N TRP A 486 -12.55 9.48 -13.50
CA TRP A 486 -13.94 9.51 -13.08
C TRP A 486 -14.45 10.93 -12.92
N SER A 487 -15.64 11.23 -13.42
CA SER A 487 -16.23 12.57 -13.38
C SER A 487 -16.80 12.98 -12.02
N GLY A 488 -16.70 12.14 -11.01
CA GLY A 488 -17.29 12.37 -9.69
C GLY A 488 -18.77 11.96 -9.60
N SER A 489 -19.34 11.39 -10.66
CA SER A 489 -20.74 10.94 -10.68
C SER A 489 -20.96 9.78 -11.64
N GLY A 490 -22.00 8.98 -11.41
CA GLY A 490 -22.32 7.82 -12.21
C GLY A 490 -21.52 6.56 -11.79
N ALA A 491 -21.49 5.56 -12.67
CA ALA A 491 -20.74 4.33 -12.43
C ALA A 491 -19.22 4.61 -12.48
N PHE A 492 -18.46 3.90 -11.67
CA PHE A 492 -17.01 3.92 -11.76
C PHE A 492 -16.53 3.33 -13.10
N PRO A 493 -15.42 3.82 -13.64
CA PRO A 493 -14.85 3.29 -14.86
C PRO A 493 -14.54 1.80 -14.74
N ALA A 494 -14.68 1.07 -15.84
CA ALA A 494 -14.17 -0.29 -15.92
C ALA A 494 -12.64 -0.27 -16.04
N PRO A 495 -11.93 -1.23 -15.42
CA PRO A 495 -10.49 -1.37 -15.57
C PRO A 495 -10.15 -1.71 -17.01
N ILE A 496 -9.00 -1.20 -17.48
CA ILE A 496 -8.46 -1.43 -18.83
C ILE A 496 -7.14 -2.17 -18.66
N GLU A 497 -7.09 -3.43 -19.12
CA GLU A 497 -5.86 -4.23 -19.09
C GLU A 497 -4.76 -3.60 -19.96
N PHE A 498 -3.55 -3.45 -19.42
CA PHE A 498 -2.41 -2.91 -20.12
C PHE A 498 -1.26 -3.92 -20.24
N ASP A 499 -0.82 -4.53 -19.13
CA ASP A 499 0.28 -5.49 -19.10
C ASP A 499 -0.11 -6.73 -18.30
N THR A 500 0.36 -7.91 -18.73
CA THR A 500 0.09 -9.16 -18.03
C THR A 500 1.22 -10.17 -18.24
N PHE A 501 1.56 -10.91 -17.19
CA PHE A 501 2.47 -12.05 -17.28
C PHE A 501 2.16 -13.09 -16.20
N THR A 502 2.67 -14.30 -16.36
CA THR A 502 2.55 -15.35 -15.36
C THR A 502 3.93 -15.79 -14.87
N ALA A 503 4.16 -15.60 -13.57
CA ALA A 503 5.31 -16.17 -12.89
C ALA A 503 5.01 -17.61 -12.44
N THR A 504 6.03 -18.45 -12.52
CA THR A 504 5.93 -19.87 -12.16
C THR A 504 7.13 -20.29 -11.34
N ARG A 505 6.89 -21.05 -10.28
CA ARG A 505 7.94 -21.72 -9.50
C ARG A 505 7.50 -23.08 -8.99
N THR A 506 8.43 -23.83 -8.41
CA THR A 506 8.11 -25.08 -7.74
C THR A 506 7.71 -24.81 -6.29
N ARG A 507 6.64 -25.46 -5.80
CA ARG A 507 6.20 -25.38 -4.39
C ARG A 507 7.31 -25.82 -3.45
N SER A 508 7.40 -25.15 -2.31
CA SER A 508 8.41 -25.41 -1.27
C SER A 508 8.17 -26.69 -0.47
N ASP A 509 6.96 -27.24 -0.50
CA ASP A 509 6.57 -28.44 0.27
C ASP A 509 6.82 -29.77 -0.47
N GLY A 510 7.53 -29.73 -1.61
CA GLY A 510 7.88 -30.93 -2.38
C GLY A 510 8.94 -31.81 -1.71
N PHE A 511 8.92 -33.11 -2.02
CA PHE A 511 9.96 -34.02 -1.58
C PHE A 511 11.33 -33.60 -2.12
N GLY A 512 12.31 -33.40 -1.22
CA GLY A 512 13.65 -32.97 -1.61
C GLY A 512 13.79 -31.48 -1.85
N PHE A 513 12.83 -30.67 -1.37
CA PHE A 513 12.96 -29.21 -1.36
C PHE A 513 14.31 -28.84 -0.74
N ARG A 514 15.09 -28.08 -1.47
CA ARG A 514 16.33 -27.49 -0.99
C ARG A 514 16.04 -26.04 -0.63
N GLN A 515 16.76 -25.56 0.41
CA GLN A 515 16.74 -24.13 0.76
C GLN A 515 16.66 -23.28 -0.50
N ARG A 516 15.80 -22.28 -0.49
CA ARG A 516 15.81 -21.20 -1.47
C ARG A 516 17.20 -20.55 -1.40
N SER A 517 18.02 -20.82 -2.34
CA SER A 517 19.23 -20.05 -2.57
C SER A 517 19.24 -19.77 -4.04
N ALA A 518 19.53 -18.55 -4.38
CA ALA A 518 19.87 -18.21 -5.74
C ALA A 518 20.98 -19.17 -6.21
N LYS A 519 20.78 -19.80 -7.35
CA LYS A 519 21.80 -20.64 -7.98
C LYS A 519 22.77 -19.78 -8.75
#